data_c0cfbce543ea0405bed7145a2657f66d
#
_entry.id   c0cfbce543ea0405bed7145a2657f66d
#
_cell.length_a   1.000
_cell.length_b   1.000
_cell.length_c   1.000
_cell.angle_alpha   90.00
_cell.angle_beta   90.00
_cell.angle_gamma   90.00
#
_symmetry.space_group_name_H-M   'P 1'
#
loop_
_entity.id
_entity.type
_entity.pdbx_description
1 polymer ?
#
loop_
_entity_poly.entity_id
_entity_poly.type
_entity_poly.pdbx_seq_one_letter_code
_entity_poly.pdbx_strand_id
1 'polypeptide(L)'
;ILDEKLFGVVILMTLVTTLVAAPFLNFSLSLPGRGTRKETTTEDGITLSWDFGSDEIADLVVDMLLKNLRNEGFYVQMMNINEGISQARKGSTVLSIKEEENIVTIETSAEAEAFVKTSMYEMILGVIDLINNLKKGFDGIALKKDILDSDATDADSDNQFKKLIKPEVIIANSKAETKDDLLKEMVLLLSNTGNVRDWELVLSDVLSREKIMSTGMEKGIAIPHAKSDGVIAPCVAVCVKKDGIDFGSIDKEPSKIFFMIVSPKKANSPHLQMLASISSIVRNKETLSKILEAKNSDEICKILKED
;
A
#
# COMPACT_ATOMS: atom_id res chain seq x y z
N ILE A 1 -59.02 8.57 -7.51
CA ILE A 1 -59.73 7.38 -7.99
C ILE A 1 -59.31 7.23 -9.44
N LEU A 2 -58.48 6.21 -9.75
CA LEU A 2 -58.05 5.91 -11.11
C LEU A 2 -59.25 5.39 -11.90
N ASP A 3 -59.49 5.94 -13.08
CA ASP A 3 -60.46 5.42 -14.01
C ASP A 3 -60.16 3.98 -14.38
N GLU A 4 -61.15 3.09 -14.48
CA GLU A 4 -60.99 1.66 -14.78
C GLU A 4 -60.19 1.43 -16.06
N LYS A 5 -60.31 2.30 -17.04
CA LYS A 5 -59.54 2.25 -18.30
C LYS A 5 -58.06 2.56 -18.05
N LEU A 6 -57.75 3.55 -17.19
CA LEU A 6 -56.37 3.91 -16.83
C LEU A 6 -55.69 2.79 -15.99
N PHE A 7 -56.46 2.16 -15.11
CA PHE A 7 -56.00 1.01 -14.31
C PHE A 7 -55.66 -0.20 -15.22
N GLY A 8 -56.51 -0.50 -16.21
CA GLY A 8 -56.23 -1.56 -17.16
C GLY A 8 -54.99 -1.32 -18.01
N VAL A 9 -54.75 -0.07 -18.44
CA VAL A 9 -53.55 0.33 -19.17
C VAL A 9 -52.28 0.17 -18.31
N VAL A 10 -52.31 0.55 -17.06
CA VAL A 10 -51.19 0.40 -16.15
C VAL A 10 -50.84 -1.08 -15.91
N ILE A 11 -51.85 -1.92 -15.70
CA ILE A 11 -51.62 -3.37 -15.55
C ILE A 11 -51.03 -3.96 -16.83
N LEU A 12 -51.55 -3.58 -17.98
CA LEU A 12 -51.06 -4.09 -19.27
C LEU A 12 -49.59 -3.63 -19.49
N MET A 13 -49.26 -2.37 -19.19
CA MET A 13 -47.89 -1.88 -19.31
C MET A 13 -46.93 -2.61 -18.37
N THR A 14 -47.30 -2.82 -17.10
CA THR A 14 -46.48 -3.57 -16.16
C THR A 14 -46.27 -5.01 -16.59
N LEU A 15 -47.30 -5.64 -17.09
CA LEU A 15 -47.21 -7.03 -17.57
C LEU A 15 -46.30 -7.13 -18.79
N VAL A 16 -46.48 -6.25 -19.78
CA VAL A 16 -45.63 -6.20 -20.99
C VAL A 16 -44.16 -5.88 -20.63
N THR A 17 -43.92 -4.88 -19.78
CA THR A 17 -42.55 -4.53 -19.40
C THR A 17 -41.88 -5.67 -18.63
N THR A 18 -42.56 -6.35 -17.72
CA THR A 18 -42.02 -7.49 -16.98
C THR A 18 -41.74 -8.68 -17.90
N LEU A 19 -42.62 -8.95 -18.84
CA LEU A 19 -42.49 -10.10 -19.74
C LEU A 19 -41.39 -9.90 -20.80
N VAL A 20 -41.18 -8.63 -21.23
CA VAL A 20 -40.14 -8.29 -22.23
C VAL A 20 -38.78 -8.03 -21.61
N ALA A 21 -38.73 -7.45 -20.36
CA ALA A 21 -37.48 -7.04 -19.74
C ALA A 21 -36.55 -8.24 -19.49
N ALA A 22 -37.06 -9.36 -18.99
CA ALA A 22 -36.21 -10.51 -18.65
C ALA A 22 -35.56 -11.17 -19.89
N PRO A 23 -36.28 -11.50 -20.98
CA PRO A 23 -35.62 -12.02 -22.18
C PRO A 23 -34.74 -11.00 -22.88
N PHE A 24 -35.11 -9.72 -22.87
CA PHE A 24 -34.28 -8.66 -23.45
C PHE A 24 -32.96 -8.47 -22.66
N LEU A 25 -33.01 -8.55 -21.33
CA LEU A 25 -31.81 -8.51 -20.47
C LEU A 25 -30.92 -9.73 -20.76
N ASN A 26 -31.48 -10.94 -20.81
CA ASN A 26 -30.74 -12.15 -21.16
C ASN A 26 -30.11 -12.06 -22.53
N PHE A 27 -30.84 -11.57 -23.51
CA PHE A 27 -30.35 -11.37 -24.89
C PHE A 27 -29.21 -10.31 -24.88
N SER A 28 -29.39 -9.20 -24.18
CA SER A 28 -28.37 -8.14 -24.06
C SER A 28 -27.07 -8.64 -23.37
N LEU A 29 -27.21 -9.50 -22.35
CA LEU A 29 -26.08 -10.10 -21.65
C LEU A 29 -25.41 -11.24 -22.43
N SER A 30 -26.12 -11.87 -23.34
CA SER A 30 -25.57 -12.94 -24.20
C SER A 30 -24.88 -12.43 -25.46
N LEU A 31 -25.01 -11.15 -25.78
CA LEU A 31 -24.31 -10.57 -26.93
C LEU A 31 -22.79 -10.55 -26.64
N PRO A 32 -21.97 -11.12 -27.55
CA PRO A 32 -20.53 -11.03 -27.43
C PRO A 32 -20.10 -9.57 -27.65
N GLY A 33 -19.95 -8.83 -26.56
CA GLY A 33 -19.54 -7.45 -26.58
C GLY A 33 -18.99 -7.08 -25.20
N ARG A 34 -17.90 -6.32 -25.19
CA ARG A 34 -17.40 -5.70 -23.95
C ARG A 34 -18.51 -4.81 -23.41
N GLY A 35 -18.94 -5.07 -22.19
CA GLY A 35 -19.91 -4.21 -21.50
C GLY A 35 -19.40 -2.76 -21.42
N THR A 36 -20.26 -1.84 -21.04
CA THR A 36 -19.98 -0.40 -20.91
C THR A 36 -18.91 -0.05 -19.86
N ARG A 37 -18.38 -1.03 -19.12
CA ARG A 37 -17.18 -0.84 -18.32
C ARG A 37 -16.01 -0.62 -19.27
N LYS A 38 -15.56 0.64 -19.41
CA LYS A 38 -14.21 0.92 -19.86
C LYS A 38 -13.28 0.09 -18.98
N GLU A 39 -12.60 -0.90 -19.56
CA GLU A 39 -11.33 -1.32 -19.01
C GLU A 39 -10.53 -0.01 -18.93
N THR A 40 -10.24 0.45 -17.75
CA THR A 40 -9.14 1.38 -17.55
C THR A 40 -7.89 0.56 -17.84
N THR A 41 -7.61 0.34 -19.12
CA THR A 41 -6.24 0.12 -19.57
C THR A 41 -5.55 1.43 -19.20
N THR A 42 -4.96 1.45 -18.03
CA THR A 42 -3.94 2.42 -17.69
C THR A 42 -2.86 2.17 -18.74
N GLU A 43 -2.63 3.13 -19.62
CA GLU A 43 -1.56 3.08 -20.64
C GLU A 43 -0.19 2.84 -20.00
N ASP A 44 -0.09 2.87 -18.65
CA ASP A 44 1.08 2.61 -17.82
C ASP A 44 0.78 1.54 -16.73
N GLY A 45 -0.01 0.52 -17.00
CA GLY A 45 -0.28 -0.59 -16.07
C GLY A 45 0.95 -1.45 -15.86
N ILE A 46 1.32 -1.69 -14.60
CA ILE A 46 2.41 -2.59 -14.21
C ILE A 46 1.80 -3.90 -13.71
N THR A 47 2.39 -5.01 -14.13
CA THR A 47 2.07 -6.34 -13.65
C THR A 47 3.21 -6.85 -12.77
N LEU A 48 2.89 -7.20 -11.53
CA LEU A 48 3.80 -7.77 -10.55
C LEU A 48 3.38 -9.21 -10.27
N SER A 49 4.32 -10.15 -10.24
CA SER A 49 4.01 -11.56 -10.05
C SER A 49 4.95 -12.18 -9.02
N TRP A 50 4.40 -13.05 -8.16
CA TRP A 50 5.12 -13.78 -7.13
C TRP A 50 4.75 -15.26 -7.19
N ASP A 51 5.76 -16.12 -7.18
CA ASP A 51 5.62 -17.58 -7.08
C ASP A 51 5.89 -18.00 -5.62
N PHE A 52 4.90 -18.59 -4.97
CA PHE A 52 4.99 -19.03 -3.58
C PHE A 52 5.34 -20.51 -3.43
N GLY A 53 5.44 -21.24 -4.54
CA GLY A 53 5.80 -22.64 -4.57
C GLY A 53 4.76 -23.60 -3.99
N SER A 54 3.63 -23.10 -3.46
CA SER A 54 2.51 -23.88 -2.92
C SER A 54 1.23 -23.03 -2.98
N ASP A 55 0.14 -23.67 -3.38
CA ASP A 55 -1.19 -23.06 -3.48
C ASP A 55 -1.66 -22.57 -2.12
N GLU A 56 -1.44 -23.36 -1.05
CA GLU A 56 -1.90 -23.02 0.28
C GLU A 56 -1.19 -21.76 0.85
N ILE A 57 0.06 -21.53 0.44
CA ILE A 57 0.80 -20.32 0.84
C ILE A 57 0.32 -19.14 0.01
N ALA A 58 0.03 -19.32 -1.27
CA ALA A 58 -0.54 -18.28 -2.12
C ALA A 58 -1.91 -17.83 -1.60
N ASP A 59 -2.83 -18.78 -1.35
CA ASP A 59 -4.14 -18.54 -0.74
C ASP A 59 -4.02 -17.73 0.57
N LEU A 60 -3.13 -18.17 1.47
CA LEU A 60 -2.94 -17.50 2.76
C LEU A 60 -2.43 -16.06 2.59
N VAL A 61 -1.48 -15.84 1.68
CA VAL A 61 -0.92 -14.52 1.39
C VAL A 61 -1.99 -13.61 0.77
N VAL A 62 -2.80 -14.12 -0.16
CA VAL A 62 -3.89 -13.36 -0.79
C VAL A 62 -4.95 -13.00 0.24
N ASP A 63 -5.38 -13.94 1.08
CA ASP A 63 -6.35 -13.67 2.13
C ASP A 63 -5.86 -12.60 3.13
N MET A 64 -4.59 -12.69 3.54
CA MET A 64 -3.96 -11.68 4.39
C MET A 64 -3.87 -10.33 3.69
N LEU A 65 -3.50 -10.30 2.39
CA LEU A 65 -3.43 -9.09 1.59
C LEU A 65 -4.81 -8.43 1.45
N LEU A 66 -5.84 -9.19 1.08
CA LEU A 66 -7.20 -8.67 0.92
C LEU A 66 -7.76 -8.14 2.25
N LYS A 67 -7.49 -8.83 3.37
CA LYS A 67 -7.86 -8.37 4.70
C LYS A 67 -7.15 -7.08 5.05
N ASN A 68 -5.85 -6.99 4.78
CA ASN A 68 -5.05 -5.80 5.03
C ASN A 68 -5.54 -4.61 4.18
N LEU A 69 -5.78 -4.82 2.88
CA LEU A 69 -6.32 -3.80 2.00
C LEU A 69 -7.68 -3.26 2.48
N ARG A 70 -8.56 -4.13 3.04
CA ARG A 70 -9.81 -3.68 3.67
C ARG A 70 -9.54 -2.80 4.89
N ASN A 71 -8.60 -3.19 5.73
CA ASN A 71 -8.20 -2.41 6.92
C ASN A 71 -7.59 -1.05 6.53
N GLU A 72 -6.92 -0.99 5.38
CA GLU A 72 -6.39 0.25 4.78
C GLU A 72 -7.46 1.09 4.05
N GLY A 73 -8.74 0.71 4.13
CA GLY A 73 -9.84 1.43 3.52
C GLY A 73 -10.00 1.21 2.01
N PHE A 74 -9.41 0.15 1.48
CA PHE A 74 -9.74 -0.26 0.12
C PHE A 74 -11.10 -0.96 0.10
N TYR A 75 -11.93 -0.57 -0.85
CA TYR A 75 -13.10 -1.35 -1.20
C TYR A 75 -12.66 -2.58 -2.00
N VAL A 76 -12.78 -3.76 -1.40
CA VAL A 76 -12.37 -5.03 -2.00
C VAL A 76 -13.58 -5.79 -2.50
N GLN A 77 -13.59 -6.11 -3.79
CA GLN A 77 -14.65 -6.88 -4.44
C GLN A 77 -14.05 -8.07 -5.21
N MET A 78 -14.64 -9.25 -5.04
CA MET A 78 -14.33 -10.39 -5.87
C MET A 78 -15.03 -10.21 -7.23
N MET A 79 -14.27 -10.23 -8.31
CA MET A 79 -14.76 -9.96 -9.67
C MET A 79 -15.15 -11.25 -10.40
N ASN A 80 -14.38 -12.31 -10.22
CA ASN A 80 -14.65 -13.62 -10.80
C ASN A 80 -14.17 -14.72 -9.84
N ILE A 81 -15.14 -15.48 -9.31
CA ILE A 81 -14.87 -16.58 -8.36
C ILE A 81 -14.12 -17.72 -9.05
N ASN A 82 -14.43 -18.01 -10.30
CA ASN A 82 -13.85 -19.14 -11.03
C ASN A 82 -12.40 -18.89 -11.49
N GLU A 83 -12.00 -17.63 -11.58
CA GLU A 83 -10.66 -17.23 -12.03
C GLU A 83 -9.82 -16.63 -10.89
N GLY A 84 -10.29 -16.65 -9.64
CA GLY A 84 -9.56 -16.13 -8.49
C GLY A 84 -9.24 -14.63 -8.59
N ILE A 85 -10.08 -13.84 -9.29
CA ILE A 85 -9.80 -12.41 -9.52
C ILE A 85 -10.52 -11.57 -8.49
N SER A 86 -9.74 -10.81 -7.71
CA SER A 86 -10.20 -9.80 -6.77
C SER A 86 -9.74 -8.41 -7.20
N GLN A 87 -10.57 -7.40 -6.95
CA GLN A 87 -10.21 -6.00 -7.20
C GLN A 87 -10.30 -5.20 -5.91
N ALA A 88 -9.26 -4.45 -5.61
CA ALA A 88 -9.24 -3.51 -4.50
C ALA A 88 -9.13 -2.07 -5.03
N ARG A 89 -9.95 -1.16 -4.49
CA ARG A 89 -10.03 0.24 -4.95
C ARG A 89 -10.04 1.22 -3.78
N LYS A 90 -9.19 2.25 -3.87
CA LYS A 90 -9.18 3.39 -2.94
C LYS A 90 -8.88 4.67 -3.73
N GLY A 91 -9.85 5.58 -3.84
CA GLY A 91 -9.73 6.78 -4.67
C GLY A 91 -9.44 6.44 -6.14
N SER A 92 -8.32 6.94 -6.66
CA SER A 92 -7.83 6.64 -8.03
C SER A 92 -7.05 5.34 -8.13
N THR A 93 -6.59 4.76 -7.01
CA THR A 93 -5.79 3.53 -6.99
C THR A 93 -6.68 2.31 -7.19
N VAL A 94 -6.33 1.48 -8.16
CA VAL A 94 -7.00 0.22 -8.45
C VAL A 94 -5.94 -0.88 -8.50
N LEU A 95 -6.18 -1.95 -7.75
CA LEU A 95 -5.37 -3.16 -7.74
C LEU A 95 -6.23 -4.30 -8.26
N SER A 96 -5.78 -5.01 -9.29
CA SER A 96 -6.40 -6.24 -9.76
C SER A 96 -5.51 -7.40 -9.32
N ILE A 97 -6.00 -8.24 -8.43
CA ILE A 97 -5.27 -9.34 -7.81
C ILE A 97 -5.80 -10.62 -8.42
N LYS A 98 -4.94 -11.36 -9.07
CA LYS A 98 -5.25 -12.66 -9.68
C LYS A 98 -4.41 -13.73 -9.02
N GLU A 99 -5.04 -14.81 -8.63
CA GLU A 99 -4.43 -15.99 -8.07
C GLU A 99 -4.61 -17.16 -9.03
N GLU A 100 -3.51 -17.76 -9.44
CA GLU A 100 -3.50 -18.97 -10.31
C GLU A 100 -2.52 -19.96 -9.70
N GLU A 101 -3.05 -21.03 -9.12
CA GLU A 101 -2.24 -22.03 -8.42
C GLU A 101 -1.33 -21.33 -7.38
N ASN A 102 -0.02 -21.55 -7.44
CA ASN A 102 0.97 -20.96 -6.54
C ASN A 102 1.43 -19.55 -6.94
N ILE A 103 0.85 -18.94 -7.98
CA ILE A 103 1.27 -17.65 -8.51
C ILE A 103 0.23 -16.59 -8.18
N VAL A 104 0.65 -15.51 -7.53
CA VAL A 104 -0.15 -14.32 -7.29
C VAL A 104 0.32 -13.20 -8.19
N THR A 105 -0.59 -12.68 -9.01
CA THR A 105 -0.33 -11.59 -9.96
C THR A 105 -1.14 -10.37 -9.57
N ILE A 106 -0.50 -9.21 -9.48
CA ILE A 106 -1.17 -7.94 -9.17
C ILE A 106 -0.91 -6.97 -10.30
N GLU A 107 -2.00 -6.50 -10.91
CA GLU A 107 -1.98 -5.43 -11.89
C GLU A 107 -2.37 -4.13 -11.22
N THR A 108 -1.57 -3.09 -11.44
CA THR A 108 -1.79 -1.78 -10.84
C THR A 108 -1.17 -0.66 -11.69
N SER A 109 -1.39 0.60 -11.31
CA SER A 109 -0.67 1.73 -11.93
C SER A 109 0.78 1.79 -11.44
N ALA A 110 1.68 2.35 -12.25
CA ALA A 110 3.08 2.59 -11.88
C ALA A 110 3.22 3.34 -10.54
N GLU A 111 2.26 4.21 -10.24
CA GLU A 111 2.24 5.00 -9.01
C GLU A 111 1.98 4.17 -7.75
N ALA A 112 1.27 3.04 -7.88
CA ALA A 112 0.95 2.16 -6.76
C ALA A 112 1.93 0.97 -6.62
N GLU A 113 2.90 0.84 -7.53
CA GLU A 113 3.86 -0.27 -7.54
C GLU A 113 4.58 -0.45 -6.20
N ALA A 114 5.09 0.66 -5.63
CA ALA A 114 5.79 0.60 -4.35
C ALA A 114 4.90 0.16 -3.21
N PHE A 115 3.68 0.69 -3.16
CA PHE A 115 2.70 0.28 -2.17
C PHE A 115 2.43 -1.23 -2.27
N VAL A 116 2.22 -1.75 -3.49
CA VAL A 116 1.96 -3.18 -3.71
C VAL A 116 3.16 -4.03 -3.31
N LYS A 117 4.38 -3.67 -3.75
CA LYS A 117 5.60 -4.41 -3.38
C LYS A 117 5.81 -4.45 -1.88
N THR A 118 5.62 -3.32 -1.20
CA THR A 118 5.77 -3.25 0.25
C THR A 118 4.69 -4.04 0.98
N SER A 119 3.43 -3.91 0.57
CA SER A 119 2.33 -4.67 1.16
C SER A 119 2.55 -6.17 1.00
N MET A 120 2.96 -6.62 -0.19
CA MET A 120 3.25 -8.03 -0.44
C MET A 120 4.40 -8.52 0.42
N TYR A 121 5.48 -7.74 0.54
CA TYR A 121 6.61 -8.09 1.38
C TYR A 121 6.20 -8.26 2.86
N GLU A 122 5.41 -7.33 3.39
CA GLU A 122 4.90 -7.41 4.77
C GLU A 122 4.03 -8.66 4.99
N MET A 123 3.22 -9.04 3.99
CA MET A 123 2.43 -10.27 4.05
C MET A 123 3.32 -11.51 4.07
N ILE A 124 4.35 -11.55 3.22
CA ILE A 124 5.31 -12.65 3.18
C ILE A 124 6.03 -12.80 4.53
N LEU A 125 6.49 -11.70 5.13
CA LEU A 125 7.09 -11.74 6.47
C LEU A 125 6.12 -12.25 7.53
N GLY A 126 4.86 -11.81 7.47
CA GLY A 126 3.81 -12.28 8.37
C GLY A 126 3.59 -13.80 8.27
N VAL A 127 3.59 -14.34 7.06
CA VAL A 127 3.48 -15.79 6.82
C VAL A 127 4.70 -16.54 7.35
N ILE A 128 5.91 -16.03 7.11
CA ILE A 128 7.15 -16.62 7.64
C ILE A 128 7.14 -16.64 9.16
N ASP A 129 6.73 -15.57 9.81
CA ASP A 129 6.61 -15.48 11.27
C ASP A 129 5.55 -16.46 11.80
N LEU A 130 4.42 -16.59 11.11
CA LEU A 130 3.38 -17.57 11.43
C LEU A 130 3.94 -19.00 11.37
N ILE A 131 4.63 -19.35 10.28
CA ILE A 131 5.24 -20.67 10.11
C ILE A 131 6.30 -20.94 11.20
N ASN A 132 7.12 -19.95 11.52
CA ASN A 132 8.14 -20.08 12.56
C ASN A 132 7.54 -20.23 13.96
N ASN A 133 6.44 -19.56 14.25
CA ASN A 133 5.71 -19.69 15.52
C ASN A 133 5.02 -21.06 15.63
N LEU A 134 4.48 -21.59 14.53
CA LEU A 134 3.91 -22.95 14.49
C LEU A 134 4.98 -24.03 14.74
N LYS A 135 6.22 -23.81 14.30
CA LYS A 135 7.34 -24.72 14.57
C LYS A 135 7.82 -24.71 16.03
N LYS A 136 7.57 -23.63 16.78
CA LYS A 136 8.03 -23.46 18.18
C LYS A 136 7.08 -24.06 19.23
N GLY A 137 5.95 -24.64 18.83
CA GLY A 137 4.94 -25.18 19.74
C GLY A 137 3.83 -24.17 20.03
N PHE A 138 2.61 -24.64 19.91
CA PHE A 138 1.37 -23.86 19.82
C PHE A 138 0.97 -23.28 21.19
N ASP A 139 0.89 -21.96 21.29
CA ASP A 139 0.04 -21.30 22.30
C ASP A 139 -1.15 -20.60 21.59
N GLY A 140 -2.25 -21.35 21.48
CA GLY A 140 -3.44 -20.96 20.68
C GLY A 140 -4.22 -19.77 21.23
N ILE A 141 -3.83 -19.23 22.39
CA ILE A 141 -4.50 -18.08 23.05
C ILE A 141 -3.91 -16.76 22.54
N ALA A 142 -2.60 -16.71 22.27
CA ALA A 142 -1.94 -15.51 21.77
C ALA A 142 -2.38 -15.19 20.34
N LEU A 143 -2.51 -16.20 19.47
CA LEU A 143 -2.89 -16.03 18.06
C LEU A 143 -4.31 -15.45 17.90
N LYS A 144 -5.24 -15.84 18.77
CA LYS A 144 -6.64 -15.36 18.71
C LYS A 144 -6.79 -13.88 19.07
N LYS A 145 -5.89 -13.36 19.90
CA LYS A 145 -5.89 -11.95 20.33
C LYS A 145 -5.35 -11.03 19.25
N ASP A 146 -4.28 -11.43 18.54
CA ASP A 146 -3.65 -10.62 17.49
C ASP A 146 -4.50 -10.51 16.20
N ILE A 147 -5.41 -11.47 15.97
CA ILE A 147 -6.33 -11.48 14.81
C ILE A 147 -7.58 -10.62 15.06
N LEU A 148 -8.00 -10.41 16.31
CA LEU A 148 -9.27 -9.77 16.66
C LEU A 148 -9.17 -8.28 17.02
N ASP A 149 -7.98 -7.74 17.31
CA ASP A 149 -7.80 -6.37 17.83
C ASP A 149 -7.50 -5.29 16.77
N SER A 150 -7.86 -5.50 15.49
CA SER A 150 -7.61 -4.50 14.42
C SER A 150 -8.88 -3.78 13.96
N ASP A 151 -9.59 -3.10 14.86
CA ASP A 151 -10.61 -2.11 14.49
C ASP A 151 -10.04 -0.68 14.64
N ALA A 152 -9.46 -0.14 13.58
CA ALA A 152 -9.14 1.28 13.49
C ALA A 152 -9.64 1.85 12.15
N THR A 153 -10.47 2.89 12.23
CA THR A 153 -11.21 3.51 11.12
C THR A 153 -10.38 4.51 10.31
N ASP A 154 -10.64 4.60 9.00
CA ASP A 154 -9.90 5.29 7.94
C ASP A 154 -9.65 6.81 8.07
N ALA A 155 -10.34 7.51 8.94
CA ALA A 155 -10.20 8.97 9.08
C ALA A 155 -8.93 9.41 9.84
N ASP A 156 -8.17 8.48 10.44
CA ASP A 156 -7.05 8.78 11.35
C ASP A 156 -5.66 8.65 10.70
N SER A 157 -5.55 8.01 9.53
CA SER A 157 -4.26 7.64 8.93
C SER A 157 -3.47 8.84 8.37
N ASP A 158 -4.08 9.71 7.58
CA ASP A 158 -3.43 10.92 7.05
C ASP A 158 -3.06 11.89 8.18
N ASN A 159 -3.89 11.94 9.21
CA ASN A 159 -3.64 12.74 10.39
C ASN A 159 -2.47 12.20 11.22
N GLN A 160 -2.25 10.87 11.22
CA GLN A 160 -1.14 10.25 11.96
C GLN A 160 0.22 10.52 11.30
N PHE A 161 0.33 10.38 9.98
CA PHE A 161 1.55 10.71 9.24
C PHE A 161 1.92 12.18 9.41
N LYS A 162 0.97 13.11 9.20
CA LYS A 162 1.19 14.55 9.36
C LYS A 162 1.60 14.95 10.78
N LYS A 163 1.15 14.22 11.81
CA LYS A 163 1.58 14.43 13.22
C LYS A 163 3.04 14.02 13.47
N LEU A 164 3.54 13.00 12.76
CA LEU A 164 4.91 12.51 12.90
C LEU A 164 5.91 13.40 12.15
N ILE A 165 5.50 14.10 11.11
CA ILE A 165 6.35 15.01 10.34
C ILE A 165 6.57 16.29 11.12
N LYS A 166 7.82 16.50 11.53
CA LYS A 166 8.31 17.70 12.22
C LYS A 166 9.65 18.12 11.62
N PRO A 167 10.06 19.39 11.74
CA PRO A 167 11.37 19.83 11.23
C PRO A 167 12.54 19.02 11.77
N GLU A 168 12.45 18.52 13.02
CA GLU A 168 13.51 17.75 13.68
C GLU A 168 13.74 16.36 13.07
N VAL A 169 12.80 15.84 12.29
CA VAL A 169 12.92 14.55 11.57
C VAL A 169 13.18 14.73 10.07
N ILE A 170 13.61 15.92 9.65
CA ILE A 170 13.83 16.27 8.25
C ILE A 170 15.28 16.72 8.02
N ILE A 171 15.96 16.12 7.06
CA ILE A 171 17.27 16.53 6.54
C ILE A 171 17.05 17.19 5.19
N ALA A 172 17.18 18.51 5.12
CA ALA A 172 16.94 19.27 3.88
C ALA A 172 18.07 19.12 2.84
N ASN A 173 19.26 18.75 3.25
CA ASN A 173 20.41 18.52 2.37
C ASN A 173 21.41 17.57 3.02
N SER A 174 21.29 16.29 2.74
CA SER A 174 22.20 15.26 3.22
C SER A 174 23.59 15.40 2.63
N LYS A 175 24.60 15.09 3.43
CA LYS A 175 26.00 15.00 3.01
C LYS A 175 26.47 13.56 2.79
N ALA A 176 25.58 12.58 2.94
CA ALA A 176 25.91 11.19 2.74
C ALA A 176 26.38 10.95 1.29
N GLU A 177 27.41 10.14 1.12
CA GLU A 177 27.97 9.80 -0.20
C GLU A 177 27.48 8.41 -0.66
N THR A 178 27.14 7.55 0.29
CA THR A 178 26.68 6.20 0.01
C THR A 178 25.25 5.97 0.55
N LYS A 179 24.60 4.94 0.04
CA LYS A 179 23.30 4.47 0.52
C LYS A 179 23.33 4.15 2.02
N ASP A 180 24.35 3.42 2.47
CA ASP A 180 24.47 3.00 3.86
C ASP A 180 24.70 4.20 4.78
N ASP A 181 25.48 5.20 4.37
CA ASP A 181 25.68 6.44 5.11
C ASP A 181 24.38 7.23 5.25
N LEU A 182 23.59 7.31 4.18
CA LEU A 182 22.29 7.97 4.19
C LEU A 182 21.32 7.27 5.17
N LEU A 183 21.23 5.95 5.10
CA LEU A 183 20.38 5.19 6.01
C LEU A 183 20.79 5.37 7.46
N LYS A 184 22.09 5.39 7.73
CA LYS A 184 22.64 5.67 9.07
C LYS A 184 22.31 7.08 9.54
N GLU A 185 22.47 8.08 8.67
CA GLU A 185 22.16 9.50 8.98
C GLU A 185 20.67 9.63 9.36
N MET A 186 19.77 8.99 8.61
CA MET A 186 18.33 9.02 8.88
C MET A 186 17.96 8.29 10.18
N VAL A 187 18.56 7.13 10.46
CA VAL A 187 18.31 6.39 11.72
C VAL A 187 18.81 7.17 12.92
N LEU A 188 19.99 7.80 12.83
CA LEU A 188 20.51 8.67 13.87
C LEU A 188 19.62 9.90 14.12
N LEU A 189 19.03 10.47 13.06
CA LEU A 189 18.05 11.54 13.22
C LEU A 189 16.83 11.06 14.02
N LEU A 190 16.32 9.89 13.72
CA LEU A 190 15.18 9.29 14.43
C LEU A 190 15.51 8.96 15.88
N SER A 191 16.76 8.63 16.22
CA SER A 191 17.17 8.35 17.61
C SER A 191 16.96 9.52 18.54
N ASN A 192 16.96 10.76 18.02
CA ASN A 192 16.72 11.98 18.80
C ASN A 192 15.23 12.20 19.14
N THR A 193 14.32 11.44 18.57
CA THR A 193 12.86 11.59 18.79
C THR A 193 12.37 10.98 20.11
N GLY A 194 13.18 10.17 20.77
CA GLY A 194 12.81 9.42 21.97
C GLY A 194 11.99 8.14 21.68
N ASN A 195 11.63 7.90 20.42
CA ASN A 195 10.87 6.70 20.00
C ASN A 195 11.78 5.55 19.57
N VAL A 196 13.07 5.78 19.41
CA VAL A 196 14.08 4.77 19.09
C VAL A 196 14.88 4.47 20.36
N ARG A 197 14.80 3.22 20.81
CA ARG A 197 15.51 2.74 22.02
C ARG A 197 16.92 2.29 21.68
N ASP A 198 17.06 1.63 20.56
CA ASP A 198 18.30 1.02 20.09
C ASP A 198 18.49 1.33 18.60
N TRP A 199 19.25 2.38 18.32
CA TRP A 199 19.46 2.82 16.93
C TRP A 199 20.36 1.86 16.14
N GLU A 200 21.26 1.13 16.78
CA GLU A 200 22.15 0.16 16.12
C GLU A 200 21.33 -1.02 15.62
N LEU A 201 20.41 -1.51 16.43
CA LEU A 201 19.46 -2.56 16.03
C LEU A 201 18.56 -2.09 14.90
N VAL A 202 18.01 -0.86 14.99
CA VAL A 202 17.18 -0.27 13.94
C VAL A 202 17.96 -0.16 12.64
N LEU A 203 19.20 0.32 12.67
CA LEU A 203 20.05 0.42 11.47
C LEU A 203 20.31 -0.96 10.85
N SER A 204 20.63 -1.95 11.70
CA SER A 204 20.81 -3.34 11.24
C SER A 204 19.57 -3.90 10.55
N ASP A 205 18.37 -3.66 11.11
CA ASP A 205 17.11 -4.11 10.55
C ASP A 205 16.79 -3.40 9.23
N VAL A 206 17.02 -2.07 9.15
CA VAL A 206 16.85 -1.28 7.91
C VAL A 206 17.80 -1.77 6.81
N LEU A 207 19.09 -1.95 7.12
CA LEU A 207 20.08 -2.44 6.16
C LEU A 207 19.77 -3.87 5.70
N SER A 208 19.32 -4.72 6.61
CA SER A 208 18.92 -6.10 6.29
C SER A 208 17.72 -6.12 5.36
N ARG A 209 16.72 -5.27 5.62
CA ARG A 209 15.54 -5.12 4.77
C ARG A 209 15.92 -4.61 3.38
N GLU A 210 16.79 -3.63 3.31
CA GLU A 210 17.22 -3.02 2.05
C GLU A 210 18.06 -3.96 1.17
N LYS A 211 18.80 -4.90 1.80
CA LYS A 211 19.56 -5.95 1.08
C LYS A 211 18.66 -6.99 0.42
N ILE A 212 17.49 -7.27 0.98
CA ILE A 212 16.55 -8.25 0.41
C ILE A 212 15.97 -7.71 -0.89
N MET A 213 15.53 -6.47 -0.89
CA MET A 213 14.97 -5.80 -2.06
C MET A 213 15.18 -4.30 -1.90
N SER A 214 15.73 -3.65 -2.91
CA SER A 214 15.88 -2.20 -2.91
C SER A 214 14.52 -1.50 -2.74
N THR A 215 14.50 -0.47 -1.91
CA THR A 215 13.35 0.41 -1.73
C THR A 215 13.42 1.66 -2.62
N GLY A 216 14.39 1.72 -3.53
CA GLY A 216 14.49 2.74 -4.57
C GLY A 216 13.37 2.59 -5.59
N MET A 217 12.71 3.70 -5.88
CA MET A 217 11.58 3.80 -6.77
C MET A 217 11.92 4.64 -7.99
N GLU A 218 10.97 4.77 -8.90
CA GLU A 218 11.07 5.72 -10.01
C GLU A 218 11.01 7.18 -9.53
N LYS A 219 11.41 8.09 -10.41
CA LYS A 219 11.33 9.57 -10.22
C LYS A 219 12.20 10.09 -9.08
N GLY A 220 13.28 9.40 -8.78
CA GLY A 220 14.25 9.84 -7.79
C GLY A 220 13.80 9.75 -6.34
N ILE A 221 12.98 8.75 -6.00
CA ILE A 221 12.45 8.54 -4.67
C ILE A 221 12.92 7.20 -4.11
N ALA A 222 13.12 7.13 -2.79
CA ALA A 222 13.26 5.87 -2.09
C ALA A 222 12.45 5.90 -0.78
N ILE A 223 11.93 4.73 -0.38
CA ILE A 223 11.15 4.57 0.85
C ILE A 223 11.78 3.47 1.70
N PRO A 224 12.97 3.69 2.29
CA PRO A 224 13.55 2.73 3.22
C PRO A 224 12.65 2.55 4.43
N HIS A 225 12.40 1.29 4.78
CA HIS A 225 11.50 0.97 5.90
C HIS A 225 11.91 -0.31 6.59
N ALA A 226 11.62 -0.41 7.88
CA ALA A 226 11.82 -1.62 8.65
C ALA A 226 10.91 -1.71 9.86
N LYS A 227 10.66 -2.94 10.31
CA LYS A 227 10.13 -3.22 11.65
C LYS A 227 11.28 -3.63 12.55
N SER A 228 11.37 -3.03 13.74
CA SER A 228 12.48 -3.27 14.66
C SER A 228 12.01 -3.33 16.11
N ASP A 229 12.61 -4.23 16.89
CA ASP A 229 12.43 -4.24 18.35
C ASP A 229 13.16 -3.08 19.02
N GLY A 230 14.05 -2.38 18.30
CA GLY A 230 14.69 -1.15 18.73
C GLY A 230 13.78 0.09 18.72
N VAL A 231 12.53 -0.03 18.25
CA VAL A 231 11.57 1.07 18.13
C VAL A 231 10.42 0.90 19.13
N ILE A 232 10.06 1.97 19.83
CA ILE A 232 8.96 2.02 20.82
C ILE A 232 7.63 2.40 20.15
N ALA A 233 7.70 3.40 19.26
CA ALA A 233 6.55 3.89 18.53
C ALA A 233 6.94 4.20 17.07
N PRO A 234 5.99 4.15 16.11
CA PRO A 234 6.27 4.45 14.72
C PRO A 234 6.93 5.81 14.53
N CYS A 235 7.96 5.87 13.68
CA CYS A 235 8.74 7.06 13.37
C CYS A 235 8.88 7.22 11.86
N VAL A 236 8.92 8.49 11.43
CA VAL A 236 9.17 8.84 10.03
C VAL A 236 10.31 9.84 9.98
N ALA A 237 11.25 9.65 9.06
CA ALA A 237 12.25 10.65 8.70
C ALA A 237 12.15 10.97 7.22
N VAL A 238 12.44 12.23 6.88
CA VAL A 238 12.51 12.68 5.49
C VAL A 238 13.93 13.22 5.23
N CYS A 239 14.49 12.82 4.10
CA CYS A 239 15.81 13.29 3.72
C CYS A 239 15.81 13.72 2.25
N VAL A 240 16.49 14.82 1.95
CA VAL A 240 16.71 15.31 0.59
C VAL A 240 18.20 15.32 0.30
N LYS A 241 18.57 14.80 -0.86
CA LYS A 241 19.94 14.88 -1.42
C LYS A 241 19.84 15.29 -2.88
N LYS A 242 20.16 16.55 -3.16
CA LYS A 242 19.95 17.15 -4.50
C LYS A 242 20.73 16.45 -5.61
N ASP A 243 21.95 15.98 -5.32
CA ASP A 243 22.79 15.25 -6.27
C ASP A 243 22.33 13.81 -6.49
N GLY A 244 21.47 13.31 -5.59
CA GLY A 244 20.98 11.94 -5.59
C GLY A 244 22.00 10.92 -5.08
N ILE A 245 21.51 9.72 -4.78
CA ILE A 245 22.31 8.53 -4.41
C ILE A 245 21.77 7.35 -5.21
N ASP A 246 22.66 6.51 -5.71
CA ASP A 246 22.26 5.24 -6.29
C ASP A 246 21.64 4.34 -5.21
N PHE A 247 20.33 4.19 -5.30
CA PHE A 247 19.54 3.37 -4.37
C PHE A 247 19.14 2.03 -5.00
N GLY A 248 19.58 1.74 -6.22
CA GLY A 248 19.14 0.58 -6.99
C GLY A 248 17.69 0.73 -7.43
N SER A 249 17.29 1.94 -7.83
CA SER A 249 15.95 2.27 -8.28
C SER A 249 15.57 1.52 -9.54
N ILE A 250 14.27 1.32 -9.79
CA ILE A 250 13.73 0.55 -10.92
C ILE A 250 14.12 1.19 -12.25
N ASP A 251 14.05 2.53 -12.32
CA ASP A 251 14.45 3.34 -13.49
C ASP A 251 15.96 3.55 -13.63
N LYS A 252 16.76 3.03 -12.67
CA LYS A 252 18.22 3.21 -12.55
C LYS A 252 18.66 4.67 -12.37
N GLU A 253 17.73 5.55 -12.05
CA GLU A 253 18.03 6.95 -11.74
C GLU A 253 18.36 7.11 -10.25
N PRO A 254 19.28 8.05 -9.90
CA PRO A 254 19.61 8.31 -8.51
C PRO A 254 18.39 8.83 -7.72
N SER A 255 18.16 8.28 -6.53
CA SER A 255 17.12 8.77 -5.62
C SER A 255 17.58 10.07 -4.95
N LYS A 256 16.67 11.05 -4.85
CA LYS A 256 16.92 12.40 -4.31
C LYS A 256 16.07 12.73 -3.10
N ILE A 257 14.90 12.08 -2.96
CA ILE A 257 14.00 12.24 -1.83
C ILE A 257 13.82 10.88 -1.17
N PHE A 258 13.98 10.84 0.14
CA PHE A 258 13.95 9.62 0.94
C PHE A 258 12.95 9.77 2.07
N PHE A 259 12.03 8.81 2.18
CA PHE A 259 11.08 8.69 3.28
C PHE A 259 11.39 7.42 4.05
N MET A 260 11.99 7.53 5.22
CA MET A 260 12.25 6.37 6.07
C MET A 260 11.11 6.16 7.05
N ILE A 261 10.63 4.93 7.16
CA ILE A 261 9.63 4.51 8.13
C ILE A 261 10.22 3.39 8.99
N VAL A 262 10.23 3.57 10.31
CA VAL A 262 10.56 2.51 11.25
C VAL A 262 9.46 2.35 12.28
N SER A 263 9.09 1.12 12.59
CA SER A 263 8.00 0.82 13.50
C SER A 263 8.32 -0.41 14.38
N PRO A 264 7.66 -0.56 15.53
CA PRO A 264 7.76 -1.77 16.34
C PRO A 264 7.33 -3.02 15.55
N LYS A 265 8.00 -4.16 15.76
CA LYS A 265 7.64 -5.43 15.07
C LYS A 265 6.19 -5.83 15.24
N LYS A 266 5.58 -5.50 16.38
CA LYS A 266 4.18 -5.83 16.67
C LYS A 266 3.16 -4.84 16.10
N ALA A 267 3.59 -3.74 15.49
CA ALA A 267 2.71 -2.71 14.94
C ALA A 267 2.52 -2.93 13.42
N ASN A 268 1.48 -3.63 13.01
CA ASN A 268 1.22 -3.89 11.59
C ASN A 268 0.45 -2.73 10.92
N SER A 269 -0.67 -2.30 11.48
CA SER A 269 -1.55 -1.29 10.87
C SER A 269 -0.89 0.09 10.66
N PRO A 270 -0.23 0.71 11.67
CA PRO A 270 0.35 2.03 11.47
C PRO A 270 1.47 2.09 10.42
N HIS A 271 2.21 1.00 10.22
CA HIS A 271 3.30 0.94 9.25
C HIS A 271 2.79 1.05 7.82
N LEU A 272 1.75 0.29 7.48
CA LEU A 272 1.13 0.31 6.15
C LEU A 272 0.39 1.61 5.87
N GLN A 273 -0.28 2.18 6.87
CA GLN A 273 -0.95 3.47 6.74
C GLN A 273 0.05 4.60 6.39
N MET A 274 1.21 4.62 7.02
CA MET A 274 2.26 5.59 6.69
C MET A 274 2.80 5.42 5.27
N LEU A 275 2.97 4.17 4.82
CA LEU A 275 3.37 3.89 3.44
C LEU A 275 2.32 4.37 2.42
N ALA A 276 1.04 4.21 2.73
CA ALA A 276 -0.05 4.71 1.89
C ALA A 276 -0.05 6.24 1.80
N SER A 277 0.14 6.94 2.93
CA SER A 277 0.25 8.41 2.96
C SER A 277 1.44 8.91 2.14
N ILE A 278 2.62 8.28 2.28
CA ILE A 278 3.80 8.62 1.46
C ILE A 278 3.53 8.37 -0.02
N SER A 279 2.88 7.26 -0.37
CA SER A 279 2.53 6.96 -1.76
C SER A 279 1.60 8.01 -2.37
N SER A 280 0.74 8.64 -1.58
CA SER A 280 -0.08 9.77 -2.02
C SER A 280 0.76 11.01 -2.35
N ILE A 281 1.69 11.37 -1.45
CA ILE A 281 2.61 12.52 -1.64
C ILE A 281 3.50 12.32 -2.88
N VAL A 282 4.01 11.11 -3.07
CA VAL A 282 4.89 10.75 -4.19
C VAL A 282 4.20 10.88 -5.56
N ARG A 283 2.88 10.79 -5.62
CA ARG A 283 2.10 11.01 -6.86
C ARG A 283 2.14 12.45 -7.33
N ASN A 284 2.22 13.40 -6.41
CA ASN A 284 2.14 14.82 -6.72
C ASN A 284 3.49 15.36 -7.17
N LYS A 285 3.70 15.45 -8.50
CA LYS A 285 4.95 15.96 -9.08
C LYS A 285 5.28 17.39 -8.62
N GLU A 286 4.26 18.21 -8.39
CA GLU A 286 4.44 19.58 -7.93
C GLU A 286 4.99 19.61 -6.50
N THR A 287 4.45 18.76 -5.62
CA THR A 287 4.94 18.60 -4.25
C THR A 287 6.39 18.12 -4.22
N LEU A 288 6.76 17.12 -5.04
CA LEU A 288 8.13 16.66 -5.15
C LEU A 288 9.10 17.75 -5.62
N SER A 289 8.71 18.54 -6.62
CA SER A 289 9.52 19.67 -7.07
C SER A 289 9.72 20.71 -5.98
N LYS A 290 8.67 21.07 -5.25
CA LYS A 290 8.75 22.00 -4.11
C LYS A 290 9.67 21.47 -3.01
N ILE A 291 9.63 20.17 -2.70
CA ILE A 291 10.52 19.54 -1.72
C ILE A 291 11.98 19.66 -2.15
N LEU A 292 12.30 19.40 -3.42
CA LEU A 292 13.67 19.53 -3.95
C LEU A 292 14.20 20.97 -3.97
N GLU A 293 13.31 21.94 -4.13
CA GLU A 293 13.65 23.37 -4.14
C GLU A 293 13.75 23.98 -2.75
N ALA A 294 13.15 23.33 -1.75
CA ALA A 294 13.15 23.79 -0.36
C ALA A 294 14.56 24.01 0.17
N LYS A 295 14.72 25.04 1.00
CA LYS A 295 16.02 25.48 1.52
C LYS A 295 16.34 24.91 2.89
N ASN A 296 15.31 24.55 3.65
CA ASN A 296 15.44 24.09 5.03
C ASN A 296 14.34 23.09 5.42
N SER A 297 14.50 22.48 6.59
CA SER A 297 13.57 21.48 7.11
C SER A 297 12.18 22.03 7.40
N ASP A 298 12.06 23.32 7.78
CA ASP A 298 10.75 23.95 8.06
C ASP A 298 9.91 24.09 6.79
N GLU A 299 10.53 24.48 5.68
CA GLU A 299 9.85 24.55 4.37
C GLU A 299 9.35 23.18 3.91
N ILE A 300 10.19 22.14 4.02
CA ILE A 300 9.82 20.76 3.66
C ILE A 300 8.66 20.30 4.57
N CYS A 301 8.75 20.55 5.87
CA CYS A 301 7.71 20.20 6.83
C CYS A 301 6.36 20.85 6.46
N LYS A 302 6.37 22.12 6.08
CA LYS A 302 5.19 22.86 5.66
C LYS A 302 4.57 22.26 4.41
N ILE A 303 5.37 21.99 3.37
CA ILE A 303 4.93 21.38 2.12
C ILE A 303 4.24 20.04 2.38
N LEU A 304 4.86 19.17 3.21
CA LEU A 304 4.34 17.83 3.53
C LEU A 304 3.06 17.84 4.38
N LYS A 305 2.76 18.93 5.08
CA LYS A 305 1.55 19.08 5.88
C LYS A 305 0.39 19.71 5.12
N GLU A 306 0.68 20.47 4.08
CA GLU A 306 -0.33 21.14 3.24
C GLU A 306 -0.91 20.23 2.16
N ASP A 307 -0.18 19.16 1.77
CA ASP A 307 -0.57 18.18 0.76
C ASP A 307 -1.39 17.06 1.41
#